data_e3bfb8bb196447b1890e6c8e60456411
#
_entry.id   e3bfb8bb196447b1890e6c8e60456411
#
_cell.length_a   1.000
_cell.length_b   1.000
_cell.length_c   1.000
_cell.angle_alpha   90.00
_cell.angle_beta   90.00
_cell.angle_gamma   90.00
#
_symmetry.space_group_name_H-M   'P 1'
#
loop_
_entity.id
_entity.type
_entity.pdbx_description
1 polymer ?
#
loop_
_entity_poly.entity_id
_entity_poly.type
_entity_poly.pdbx_seq_one_letter_code
_entity_poly.pdbx_strand_id
1 'polypeptide(L)'
;MSTSIKSINPANGQVVREFQTISDDALENRIQASHQAFAGWRAKSVEDRGEILRRVGDKLAEHKDRLCALMTEEMGKPINQGPGEIDLCQAICHYTADNAPTELADEDRELEGGRAVVSHQPIGIIFGIQPWNFPFYQVVRYAVANLAAGNVVLLKHAPNVWGCAEALEEIMIEAGVPKDVFSVLYIQDSQASQVTAHPLVRGVTFTG
;
A
#
# COMPACT_ATOMS: atom_id res chain seq x y z
N MET A 1 10.67 23.69 0.15
CA MET A 1 9.64 24.35 -0.71
C MET A 1 8.83 23.24 -1.35
N SER A 2 7.49 23.33 -1.37
CA SER A 2 6.66 22.35 -2.09
C SER A 2 6.85 22.57 -3.61
N THR A 3 6.96 21.48 -4.34
CA THR A 3 7.07 21.49 -5.81
C THR A 3 5.77 20.91 -6.36
N SER A 4 5.23 21.50 -7.42
CA SER A 4 4.08 20.95 -8.13
C SER A 4 4.54 19.85 -9.08
N ILE A 5 3.84 18.72 -9.05
CA ILE A 5 4.01 17.60 -9.99
C ILE A 5 2.69 17.37 -10.71
N LYS A 6 2.76 17.16 -12.01
CA LYS A 6 1.59 16.99 -12.88
C LYS A 6 1.53 15.57 -13.42
N SER A 7 0.38 14.94 -13.27
CA SER A 7 0.02 13.76 -14.06
C SER A 7 -0.44 14.26 -15.44
N ILE A 8 0.12 13.68 -16.49
CA ILE A 8 -0.13 14.12 -17.88
C ILE A 8 -0.64 12.93 -18.68
N ASN A 9 -1.77 13.12 -19.35
CA ASN A 9 -2.33 12.10 -20.23
C ASN A 9 -1.40 11.89 -21.44
N PRO A 10 -0.80 10.69 -21.59
CA PRO A 10 0.17 10.43 -22.66
C PRO A 10 -0.45 10.41 -24.05
N ALA A 11 -1.77 10.26 -24.17
CA ALA A 11 -2.45 10.24 -25.48
C ALA A 11 -2.64 11.64 -26.08
N ASN A 12 -2.80 12.68 -25.26
CA ASN A 12 -3.12 14.02 -25.74
C ASN A 12 -2.26 15.14 -25.14
N GLY A 13 -1.38 14.83 -24.18
CA GLY A 13 -0.51 15.78 -23.51
C GLY A 13 -1.19 16.74 -22.53
N GLN A 14 -2.48 16.50 -22.23
CA GLN A 14 -3.21 17.34 -21.29
C GLN A 14 -2.88 16.98 -19.84
N VAL A 15 -2.88 17.98 -18.96
CA VAL A 15 -2.75 17.77 -17.53
C VAL A 15 -4.02 17.09 -17.01
N VAL A 16 -3.88 15.88 -16.46
CA VAL A 16 -4.97 15.16 -15.80
C VAL A 16 -5.21 15.77 -14.43
N ARG A 17 -4.12 15.91 -13.65
CA ARG A 17 -4.17 16.44 -12.29
C ARG A 17 -2.84 17.04 -11.87
N GLU A 18 -2.90 17.95 -10.90
CA GLU A 18 -1.73 18.57 -10.29
C GLU A 18 -1.68 18.26 -8.80
N PHE A 19 -0.53 17.82 -8.33
CA PHE A 19 -0.28 17.45 -6.94
C PHE A 19 0.83 18.32 -6.36
N GLN A 20 0.73 18.63 -5.07
CA GLN A 20 1.78 19.33 -4.34
C GLN A 20 2.61 18.34 -3.53
N THR A 21 3.94 18.42 -3.64
CA THR A 21 4.81 17.67 -2.75
C THR A 21 4.72 18.21 -1.33
N ILE A 22 4.87 17.32 -0.35
CA ILE A 22 4.88 17.71 1.05
C ILE A 22 6.27 18.19 1.48
N SER A 23 6.31 19.08 2.49
CA SER A 23 7.55 19.51 3.12
C SER A 23 8.19 18.40 3.98
N ASP A 24 9.46 18.57 4.36
CA ASP A 24 10.13 17.61 5.23
C ASP A 24 9.48 17.53 6.61
N ASP A 25 8.98 18.63 7.16
CA ASP A 25 8.21 18.61 8.42
C ASP A 25 6.88 17.85 8.27
N ALA A 26 6.19 18.01 7.13
CA ALA A 26 4.95 17.26 6.86
C ALA A 26 5.24 15.76 6.62
N LEU A 27 6.38 15.45 6.00
CA LEU A 27 6.85 14.08 5.84
C LEU A 27 7.14 13.43 7.19
N GLU A 28 7.87 14.11 8.06
CA GLU A 28 8.14 13.64 9.43
C GLU A 28 6.82 13.37 10.19
N ASN A 29 5.88 14.30 10.13
CA ASN A 29 4.57 14.12 10.76
C ASN A 29 3.81 12.90 10.21
N ARG A 30 3.91 12.61 8.91
CA ARG A 30 3.30 11.40 8.30
C ARG A 30 3.95 10.11 8.81
N ILE A 31 5.28 10.08 8.93
CA ILE A 31 6.00 8.92 9.48
C ILE A 31 5.60 8.69 10.95
N GLN A 32 5.54 9.75 11.75
CA GLN A 32 5.13 9.67 13.16
C GLN A 32 3.66 9.21 13.30
N ALA A 33 2.74 9.71 12.47
CA ALA A 33 1.35 9.29 12.47
C ALA A 33 1.20 7.79 12.13
N SER A 34 1.91 7.30 11.11
CA SER A 34 1.93 5.87 10.79
C SER A 34 2.52 5.03 11.92
N HIS A 35 3.58 5.50 12.58
CA HIS A 35 4.13 4.80 13.75
C HIS A 35 3.12 4.71 14.90
N GLN A 36 2.36 5.76 15.15
CA GLN A 36 1.30 5.75 16.17
C GLN A 36 0.15 4.80 15.79
N ALA A 37 -0.26 4.80 14.51
CA ALA A 37 -1.31 3.91 14.02
C ALA A 37 -0.92 2.43 14.10
N PHE A 38 0.37 2.12 14.03
CA PHE A 38 0.89 0.75 14.12
C PHE A 38 0.44 0.03 15.40
N ALA A 39 0.44 0.69 16.55
CA ALA A 39 0.05 0.07 17.81
C ALA A 39 -1.39 -0.47 17.80
N GLY A 40 -2.34 0.32 17.27
CA GLY A 40 -3.74 -0.08 17.14
C GLY A 40 -3.96 -1.14 16.06
N TRP A 41 -3.23 -1.06 14.94
CA TRP A 41 -3.34 -2.02 13.85
C TRP A 41 -2.81 -3.40 14.23
N ARG A 42 -1.62 -3.48 14.81
CA ARG A 42 -1.01 -4.76 15.26
C ARG A 42 -1.80 -5.45 16.36
N ALA A 43 -2.57 -4.70 17.15
CA ALA A 43 -3.38 -5.26 18.23
C ALA A 43 -4.65 -5.96 17.74
N LYS A 44 -5.06 -5.78 16.46
CA LYS A 44 -6.14 -6.55 15.86
C LYS A 44 -5.71 -7.99 15.62
N SER A 45 -6.67 -8.93 15.68
CA SER A 45 -6.39 -10.32 15.26
C SER A 45 -6.03 -10.39 13.76
N VAL A 46 -5.42 -11.48 13.33
CA VAL A 46 -5.11 -11.70 11.91
C VAL A 46 -6.42 -11.81 11.12
N GLU A 47 -7.43 -12.43 11.69
CA GLU A 47 -8.77 -12.59 11.14
C GLU A 47 -9.45 -11.23 10.91
N ASP A 48 -9.44 -10.35 11.93
CA ASP A 48 -10.02 -9.00 11.82
C ASP A 48 -9.33 -8.17 10.73
N ARG A 49 -8.00 -8.25 10.63
CA ARG A 49 -7.25 -7.61 9.54
C ARG A 49 -7.61 -8.23 8.20
N GLY A 50 -7.71 -9.55 8.13
CA GLY A 50 -8.13 -10.29 6.94
C GLY A 50 -9.49 -9.85 6.41
N GLU A 51 -10.49 -9.71 7.29
CA GLU A 51 -11.83 -9.23 6.91
C GLU A 51 -11.81 -7.79 6.38
N ILE A 52 -10.97 -6.92 6.93
CA ILE A 52 -10.79 -5.57 6.37
C ILE A 52 -10.15 -5.64 4.98
N LEU A 53 -9.13 -6.47 4.80
CA LEU A 53 -8.45 -6.63 3.51
C LEU A 53 -9.34 -7.30 2.45
N ARG A 54 -10.23 -8.20 2.84
CA ARG A 54 -11.27 -8.73 1.95
C ARG A 54 -12.14 -7.62 1.40
N ARG A 55 -12.63 -6.71 2.28
CA ARG A 55 -13.41 -5.54 1.84
C ARG A 55 -12.62 -4.60 0.94
N VAL A 56 -11.28 -4.48 1.11
CA VAL A 56 -10.44 -3.75 0.15
C VAL A 56 -10.57 -4.37 -1.24
N GLY A 57 -10.50 -5.70 -1.36
CA GLY A 57 -10.70 -6.40 -2.62
C GLY A 57 -12.08 -6.15 -3.24
N ASP A 58 -13.13 -6.17 -2.42
CA ASP A 58 -14.50 -5.91 -2.86
C ASP A 58 -14.67 -4.46 -3.37
N LYS A 59 -14.08 -3.49 -2.66
CA LYS A 59 -14.08 -2.09 -3.06
C LYS A 59 -13.27 -1.82 -4.33
N LEU A 60 -12.14 -2.49 -4.52
CA LEU A 60 -11.41 -2.44 -5.80
C LEU A 60 -12.28 -2.91 -6.96
N ALA A 61 -13.02 -4.00 -6.79
CA ALA A 61 -13.95 -4.50 -7.80
C ALA A 61 -15.14 -3.56 -8.02
N GLU A 62 -15.70 -2.96 -6.98
CA GLU A 62 -16.79 -1.98 -7.07
C GLU A 62 -16.38 -0.74 -7.87
N HIS A 63 -15.16 -0.25 -7.68
CA HIS A 63 -14.63 0.93 -8.37
C HIS A 63 -13.88 0.62 -9.67
N LYS A 64 -13.93 -0.62 -10.19
CA LYS A 64 -13.14 -1.13 -11.32
C LYS A 64 -13.13 -0.19 -12.52
N ASP A 65 -14.28 0.25 -12.99
CA ASP A 65 -14.37 1.10 -14.19
C ASP A 65 -13.68 2.45 -14.00
N ARG A 66 -13.83 3.08 -12.83
CA ARG A 66 -13.14 4.32 -12.46
C ARG A 66 -11.62 4.11 -12.43
N LEU A 67 -11.15 3.03 -11.85
CA LEU A 67 -9.73 2.72 -11.72
C LEU A 67 -9.10 2.41 -13.09
N CYS A 68 -9.81 1.71 -13.96
CA CYS A 68 -9.37 1.43 -15.32
C CYS A 68 -9.23 2.73 -16.15
N ALA A 69 -10.23 3.62 -16.08
CA ALA A 69 -10.16 4.91 -16.73
C ALA A 69 -8.96 5.74 -16.24
N LEU A 70 -8.72 5.77 -14.92
CA LEU A 70 -7.62 6.50 -14.32
C LEU A 70 -6.25 5.97 -14.77
N MET A 71 -6.04 4.64 -14.84
CA MET A 71 -4.83 4.04 -15.41
C MET A 71 -4.61 4.48 -16.86
N THR A 72 -5.66 4.48 -17.67
CA THR A 72 -5.58 4.93 -19.05
C THR A 72 -5.20 6.41 -19.15
N GLU A 73 -5.80 7.24 -18.31
CA GLU A 73 -5.54 8.68 -18.31
C GLU A 73 -4.14 9.04 -17.82
N GLU A 74 -3.64 8.40 -16.76
CA GLU A 74 -2.36 8.77 -16.14
C GLU A 74 -1.15 8.13 -16.81
N MET A 75 -1.27 6.88 -17.31
CA MET A 75 -0.10 6.18 -17.81
C MET A 75 -0.32 5.46 -19.16
N GLY A 76 -1.49 5.65 -19.80
CA GLY A 76 -1.77 5.16 -21.15
C GLY A 76 -2.03 3.65 -21.22
N LYS A 77 -2.40 2.98 -20.14
CA LYS A 77 -2.78 1.57 -20.20
C LYS A 77 -4.00 1.41 -21.11
N PRO A 78 -3.97 0.48 -22.09
CA PRO A 78 -5.16 0.17 -22.87
C PRO A 78 -6.34 -0.17 -21.97
N ILE A 79 -7.49 0.47 -22.17
CA ILE A 79 -8.64 0.36 -21.27
C ILE A 79 -9.10 -1.09 -21.06
N ASN A 80 -8.96 -1.94 -22.07
CA ASN A 80 -9.31 -3.36 -22.00
C ASN A 80 -8.31 -4.23 -21.19
N GLN A 81 -7.16 -3.68 -20.80
CA GLN A 81 -6.18 -4.36 -19.94
C GLN A 81 -6.35 -4.00 -18.47
N GLY A 82 -7.03 -2.89 -18.17
CA GLY A 82 -7.30 -2.44 -16.82
C GLY A 82 -8.05 -3.46 -15.97
N PRO A 83 -9.16 -4.03 -16.45
CA PRO A 83 -9.95 -4.97 -15.65
C PRO A 83 -9.16 -6.15 -15.10
N GLY A 84 -8.24 -6.73 -15.90
CA GLY A 84 -7.42 -7.85 -15.44
C GLY A 84 -6.47 -7.49 -14.30
N GLU A 85 -5.98 -6.24 -14.25
CA GLU A 85 -5.15 -5.79 -13.13
C GLU A 85 -5.99 -5.66 -11.84
N ILE A 86 -7.18 -5.09 -11.93
CA ILE A 86 -8.06 -4.92 -10.77
C ILE A 86 -8.58 -6.26 -10.26
N ASP A 87 -8.93 -7.19 -11.17
CA ASP A 87 -9.34 -8.55 -10.79
C ASP A 87 -8.23 -9.30 -10.05
N LEU A 88 -6.98 -9.14 -10.50
CA LEU A 88 -5.82 -9.70 -9.81
C LEU A 88 -5.63 -9.07 -8.41
N CYS A 89 -5.81 -7.75 -8.28
CA CYS A 89 -5.76 -7.07 -6.99
C CYS A 89 -6.83 -7.60 -6.02
N GLN A 90 -8.07 -7.76 -6.48
CA GLN A 90 -9.14 -8.38 -5.70
C GLN A 90 -8.77 -9.80 -5.25
N ALA A 91 -8.28 -10.62 -6.18
CA ALA A 91 -7.88 -11.99 -5.88
C ALA A 91 -6.77 -12.06 -4.83
N ILE A 92 -5.78 -11.16 -4.87
CA ILE A 92 -4.72 -11.07 -3.87
C ILE A 92 -5.29 -10.72 -2.49
N CYS A 93 -6.22 -9.75 -2.42
CA CYS A 93 -6.86 -9.36 -1.16
C CYS A 93 -7.62 -10.55 -0.53
N HIS A 94 -8.43 -11.24 -1.33
CA HIS A 94 -9.20 -12.41 -0.89
C HIS A 94 -8.29 -13.56 -0.48
N TYR A 95 -7.30 -13.91 -1.31
CA TYR A 95 -6.33 -14.96 -0.99
C TYR A 95 -5.61 -14.67 0.34
N THR A 96 -5.15 -13.43 0.53
CA THR A 96 -4.46 -13.05 1.76
C THR A 96 -5.39 -13.14 2.97
N ALA A 97 -6.64 -12.68 2.84
CA ALA A 97 -7.63 -12.78 3.91
C ALA A 97 -7.91 -14.24 4.31
N ASP A 98 -7.98 -15.14 3.33
CA ASP A 98 -8.26 -16.57 3.57
C ASP A 98 -7.07 -17.32 4.19
N ASN A 99 -5.85 -16.97 3.80
CA ASN A 99 -4.66 -17.76 4.12
C ASN A 99 -3.81 -17.18 5.26
N ALA A 100 -3.85 -15.85 5.49
CA ALA A 100 -3.02 -15.23 6.52
C ALA A 100 -3.20 -15.82 7.94
N PRO A 101 -4.42 -16.21 8.40
CA PRO A 101 -4.56 -16.86 9.71
C PRO A 101 -3.75 -18.14 9.85
N THR A 102 -3.65 -18.93 8.79
CA THR A 102 -2.87 -20.18 8.79
C THR A 102 -1.38 -19.91 8.62
N GLU A 103 -1.01 -19.03 7.68
CA GLU A 103 0.38 -18.73 7.34
C GLU A 103 1.14 -17.96 8.44
N LEU A 104 0.41 -17.22 9.28
CA LEU A 104 0.96 -16.43 10.39
C LEU A 104 0.75 -17.10 11.76
N ALA A 105 0.16 -18.29 11.80
CA ALA A 105 -0.03 -19.04 13.04
C ALA A 105 1.31 -19.41 13.66
N ASP A 106 1.35 -19.49 14.98
CA ASP A 106 2.50 -19.99 15.71
C ASP A 106 2.76 -21.46 15.34
N GLU A 107 4.01 -21.80 15.07
CA GLU A 107 4.44 -23.15 14.75
C GLU A 107 5.19 -23.78 15.93
N ASP A 108 4.63 -24.84 16.49
CA ASP A 108 5.31 -25.65 17.49
C ASP A 108 6.43 -26.48 16.84
N ARG A 109 7.60 -26.49 17.48
CA ARG A 109 8.75 -27.30 17.10
C ARG A 109 9.14 -28.19 18.28
N GLU A 110 9.17 -29.50 18.06
CA GLU A 110 9.66 -30.45 19.05
C GLU A 110 11.18 -30.35 19.18
N LEU A 111 11.64 -30.28 20.42
CA LEU A 111 13.05 -30.34 20.78
C LEU A 111 13.27 -31.45 21.81
N GLU A 112 14.42 -32.11 21.76
CA GLU A 112 14.81 -33.06 22.80
C GLU A 112 14.92 -32.35 24.17
N GLY A 113 14.01 -32.69 25.09
CA GLY A 113 13.94 -32.08 26.42
C GLY A 113 13.29 -30.73 26.53
N GLY A 114 12.55 -30.25 25.47
CA GLY A 114 11.89 -28.95 25.51
C GLY A 114 10.86 -28.73 24.42
N ARG A 115 10.36 -27.50 24.34
CA ARG A 115 9.42 -27.00 23.29
C ARG A 115 9.96 -25.69 22.75
N ALA A 116 9.92 -25.49 21.44
CA ALA A 116 10.15 -24.22 20.79
C ALA A 116 8.93 -23.78 19.99
N VAL A 117 8.76 -22.48 19.83
CA VAL A 117 7.68 -21.89 19.04
C VAL A 117 8.30 -20.89 18.06
N VAL A 118 7.91 -21.00 16.78
CA VAL A 118 8.17 -19.97 15.77
C VAL A 118 6.96 -19.08 15.70
N SER A 119 7.12 -17.80 15.98
CA SER A 119 6.03 -16.82 15.98
C SER A 119 6.35 -15.67 14.99
N HIS A 120 5.36 -15.30 14.18
CA HIS A 120 5.47 -14.20 13.22
C HIS A 120 4.99 -12.90 13.85
N GLN A 121 5.85 -11.89 13.93
CA GLN A 121 5.52 -10.61 14.56
C GLN A 121 5.69 -9.44 13.59
N PRO A 122 4.77 -8.45 13.57
CA PRO A 122 4.93 -7.25 12.76
C PRO A 122 6.10 -6.40 13.25
N ILE A 123 6.83 -5.82 12.32
CA ILE A 123 8.06 -5.06 12.62
C ILE A 123 7.85 -3.54 12.60
N GLY A 124 6.74 -3.03 12.06
CA GLY A 124 6.43 -1.60 12.05
C GLY A 124 6.13 -1.06 10.67
N ILE A 125 6.73 0.08 10.30
CA ILE A 125 6.51 0.75 9.03
C ILE A 125 7.28 0.06 7.92
N ILE A 126 6.58 -0.29 6.84
CA ILE A 126 7.15 -0.78 5.58
C ILE A 126 6.99 0.32 4.52
N PHE A 127 8.11 0.78 3.96
CA PHE A 127 8.12 1.79 2.92
C PHE A 127 8.16 1.15 1.53
N GLY A 128 7.15 1.40 0.71
CA GLY A 128 7.06 0.91 -0.67
C GLY A 128 7.41 2.01 -1.69
N ILE A 129 8.32 1.69 -2.61
CA ILE A 129 8.64 2.52 -3.78
C ILE A 129 8.22 1.71 -5.00
N GLN A 130 7.21 2.19 -5.74
CA GLN A 130 6.55 1.40 -6.76
C GLN A 130 6.50 2.11 -8.13
N PRO A 131 6.64 1.36 -9.24
CA PRO A 131 6.62 1.88 -10.59
C PRO A 131 5.20 2.08 -11.12
N TRP A 132 5.10 2.74 -12.26
CA TRP A 132 3.86 3.17 -12.92
C TRP A 132 3.16 2.10 -13.77
N ASN A 133 3.84 1.03 -14.21
CA ASN A 133 3.33 0.13 -15.26
C ASN A 133 2.18 -0.79 -14.83
N PHE A 134 2.04 -1.07 -13.54
CA PHE A 134 0.91 -1.75 -12.91
C PHE A 134 0.57 -1.01 -11.61
N PRO A 135 -0.09 0.17 -11.69
CA PRO A 135 -0.16 1.12 -10.58
C PRO A 135 -0.95 0.62 -9.38
N PHE A 136 -1.89 -0.29 -9.56
CA PHE A 136 -2.60 -0.92 -8.43
C PHE A 136 -1.94 -2.22 -8.00
N TYR A 137 -1.63 -3.12 -8.95
CA TYR A 137 -1.08 -4.44 -8.63
C TYR A 137 0.26 -4.37 -7.87
N GLN A 138 1.19 -3.53 -8.32
CA GLN A 138 2.50 -3.42 -7.68
C GLN A 138 2.37 -2.98 -6.21
N VAL A 139 1.39 -2.13 -5.90
CA VAL A 139 1.12 -1.69 -4.53
C VAL A 139 0.37 -2.76 -3.74
N VAL A 140 -0.75 -3.27 -4.26
CA VAL A 140 -1.59 -4.26 -3.56
C VAL A 140 -0.79 -5.50 -3.18
N ARG A 141 0.06 -5.99 -4.09
CA ARG A 141 0.87 -7.19 -3.89
C ARG A 141 1.72 -7.16 -2.61
N TYR A 142 2.39 -6.05 -2.31
CA TYR A 142 3.19 -5.96 -1.09
C TYR A 142 2.41 -5.41 0.10
N ALA A 143 1.52 -4.44 -0.13
CA ALA A 143 0.83 -3.76 0.95
C ALA A 143 -0.12 -4.70 1.69
N VAL A 144 -0.91 -5.49 0.96
CA VAL A 144 -1.92 -6.38 1.55
C VAL A 144 -1.25 -7.46 2.43
N ALA A 145 -0.16 -8.07 1.97
CA ALA A 145 0.58 -9.04 2.77
C ALA A 145 1.17 -8.42 4.04
N ASN A 146 1.76 -7.21 3.93
CA ASN A 146 2.31 -6.51 5.10
C ASN A 146 1.24 -6.05 6.08
N LEU A 147 0.10 -5.57 5.58
CA LEU A 147 -1.05 -5.19 6.41
C LEU A 147 -1.63 -6.41 7.13
N ALA A 148 -1.77 -7.57 6.45
CA ALA A 148 -2.20 -8.82 7.07
C ALA A 148 -1.26 -9.26 8.19
N ALA A 149 0.06 -9.13 7.98
CA ALA A 149 1.07 -9.41 9.00
C ALA A 149 1.05 -8.41 10.18
N GLY A 150 0.26 -7.33 10.10
CA GLY A 150 0.12 -6.33 11.16
C GLY A 150 1.09 -5.14 11.05
N ASN A 151 1.84 -5.03 9.96
CA ASN A 151 2.65 -3.85 9.65
C ASN A 151 1.78 -2.70 9.16
N VAL A 152 2.34 -1.50 9.11
CA VAL A 152 1.76 -0.32 8.45
C VAL A 152 2.59 0.07 7.23
N VAL A 153 1.97 0.74 6.26
CA VAL A 153 2.56 0.97 4.94
C VAL A 153 2.63 2.45 4.61
N LEU A 154 3.81 2.89 4.19
CA LEU A 154 3.99 4.17 3.50
C LEU A 154 4.31 3.89 2.03
N LEU A 155 3.62 4.57 1.12
CA LEU A 155 3.78 4.40 -0.32
C LEU A 155 4.37 5.66 -0.96
N LYS A 156 5.51 5.55 -1.65
CA LYS A 156 5.94 6.47 -2.68
C LYS A 156 5.68 5.84 -4.04
N HIS A 157 4.66 6.31 -4.72
CA HIS A 157 4.38 5.86 -6.09
C HIS A 157 5.17 6.69 -7.13
N ALA A 158 5.26 6.16 -8.35
CA ALA A 158 5.79 6.92 -9.48
C ALA A 158 4.96 8.21 -9.70
N PRO A 159 5.61 9.36 -9.97
CA PRO A 159 4.91 10.66 -9.96
C PRO A 159 3.78 10.79 -10.98
N ASN A 160 3.86 10.06 -12.09
CA ASN A 160 2.87 10.08 -13.17
C ASN A 160 1.57 9.32 -12.86
N VAL A 161 1.51 8.58 -11.74
CA VAL A 161 0.34 7.77 -11.33
C VAL A 161 -0.10 8.08 -9.88
N TRP A 162 0.09 9.32 -9.45
CA TRP A 162 -0.33 9.72 -8.10
C TRP A 162 -1.84 9.74 -7.91
N GLY A 163 -2.62 9.92 -8.97
CA GLY A 163 -4.07 9.74 -8.91
C GLY A 163 -4.48 8.30 -8.61
N CYS A 164 -3.78 7.32 -9.21
CA CYS A 164 -3.97 5.91 -8.86
C CYS A 164 -3.60 5.63 -7.40
N ALA A 165 -2.53 6.23 -6.89
CA ALA A 165 -2.12 6.08 -5.49
C ALA A 165 -3.17 6.66 -4.53
N GLU A 166 -3.69 7.88 -4.82
CA GLU A 166 -4.74 8.53 -4.05
C GLU A 166 -6.03 7.69 -4.04
N ALA A 167 -6.46 7.21 -5.22
CA ALA A 167 -7.64 6.35 -5.33
C ALA A 167 -7.50 5.06 -4.50
N LEU A 168 -6.29 4.50 -4.43
CA LEU A 168 -6.04 3.34 -3.58
C LEU A 168 -6.11 3.68 -2.09
N GLU A 169 -5.57 4.82 -1.65
CA GLU A 169 -5.68 5.27 -0.25
C GLU A 169 -7.15 5.51 0.13
N GLU A 170 -7.94 6.13 -0.75
CA GLU A 170 -9.39 6.29 -0.56
C GLU A 170 -10.08 4.93 -0.36
N ILE A 171 -9.81 3.96 -1.24
CA ILE A 171 -10.38 2.60 -1.17
C ILE A 171 -9.99 1.89 0.12
N MET A 172 -8.73 2.01 0.56
CA MET A 172 -8.28 1.45 1.84
C MET A 172 -9.10 2.00 3.01
N ILE A 173 -9.30 3.31 3.06
CA ILE A 173 -10.11 3.98 4.10
C ILE A 173 -11.58 3.56 4.01
N GLU A 174 -12.17 3.54 2.81
CA GLU A 174 -13.56 3.13 2.58
C GLU A 174 -13.82 1.68 3.03
N ALA A 175 -12.84 0.80 2.85
CA ALA A 175 -12.91 -0.60 3.29
C ALA A 175 -12.74 -0.78 4.81
N GLY A 176 -12.35 0.27 5.54
CA GLY A 176 -12.18 0.25 6.99
C GLY A 176 -10.74 0.06 7.47
N VAL A 177 -9.73 0.23 6.59
CA VAL A 177 -8.35 0.38 7.03
C VAL A 177 -8.24 1.69 7.80
N PRO A 178 -7.77 1.70 9.05
CA PRO A 178 -7.67 2.92 9.83
C PRO A 178 -6.73 3.94 9.16
N LYS A 179 -7.04 5.22 9.36
CA LYS A 179 -6.17 6.30 8.91
C LYS A 179 -4.72 6.07 9.36
N ASP A 180 -3.76 6.45 8.53
CA ASP A 180 -2.31 6.36 8.75
C ASP A 180 -1.74 4.93 8.85
N VAL A 181 -2.57 3.87 8.67
CA VAL A 181 -2.13 2.47 8.52
C VAL A 181 -1.63 2.20 7.09
N PHE A 182 -2.26 2.78 6.09
CA PHE A 182 -1.78 2.89 4.73
C PHE A 182 -1.78 4.36 4.32
N SER A 183 -0.63 4.91 3.91
CA SER A 183 -0.52 6.32 3.56
C SER A 183 0.34 6.55 2.33
N VAL A 184 -0.16 7.39 1.43
CA VAL A 184 0.56 7.87 0.26
C VAL A 184 1.44 9.06 0.64
N LEU A 185 2.70 9.01 0.21
CA LEU A 185 3.67 10.09 0.37
C LEU A 185 3.87 10.79 -0.98
N TYR A 186 3.36 12.01 -1.11
CA TYR A 186 3.61 12.89 -2.26
C TYR A 186 4.96 13.57 -2.09
N ILE A 187 6.04 12.82 -2.31
CA ILE A 187 7.42 13.23 -2.07
C ILE A 187 8.29 13.16 -3.32
N GLN A 188 9.36 13.94 -3.32
CA GLN A 188 10.40 13.88 -4.35
C GLN A 188 11.36 12.69 -4.10
N ASP A 189 12.13 12.32 -5.11
CA ASP A 189 13.12 11.24 -5.00
C ASP A 189 14.19 11.53 -3.94
N SER A 190 14.58 12.78 -3.75
CA SER A 190 15.50 13.20 -2.69
C SER A 190 14.99 12.90 -1.28
N GLN A 191 13.67 13.00 -1.07
CA GLN A 191 13.03 12.70 0.22
C GLN A 191 12.89 11.18 0.46
N ALA A 192 12.86 10.35 -0.60
CA ALA A 192 12.80 8.90 -0.45
C ALA A 192 13.98 8.34 0.34
N SER A 193 15.18 8.92 0.16
CA SER A 193 16.37 8.54 0.94
C SER A 193 16.20 8.84 2.43
N GLN A 194 15.55 9.95 2.77
CA GLN A 194 15.26 10.32 4.17
C GLN A 194 14.30 9.30 4.80
N VAL A 195 13.22 8.92 4.08
CA VAL A 195 12.27 7.90 4.54
C VAL A 195 12.98 6.55 4.74
N THR A 196 13.81 6.14 3.78
CA THR A 196 14.55 4.86 3.85
C THR A 196 15.50 4.82 5.05
N ALA A 197 16.15 5.93 5.39
CA ALA A 197 17.08 6.03 6.50
C ALA A 197 16.40 6.28 7.85
N HIS A 198 15.10 6.52 7.87
CA HIS A 198 14.38 6.90 9.09
C HIS A 198 14.29 5.73 10.09
N PRO A 199 14.60 5.92 11.39
CA PRO A 199 14.68 4.85 12.38
C PRO A 199 13.34 4.11 12.63
N LEU A 200 12.21 4.74 12.36
CA LEU A 200 10.88 4.13 12.48
C LEU A 200 10.49 3.29 11.24
N VAL A 201 11.17 3.47 10.11
CA VAL A 201 10.99 2.65 8.91
C VAL A 201 11.80 1.36 9.08
N ARG A 202 11.11 0.24 9.10
CA ARG A 202 11.69 -1.06 9.46
C ARG A 202 11.98 -1.96 8.26
N GLY A 203 11.42 -1.63 7.12
CA GLY A 203 11.65 -2.35 5.87
C GLY A 203 11.33 -1.49 4.67
N VAL A 204 11.97 -1.82 3.55
CA VAL A 204 11.72 -1.18 2.25
C VAL A 204 11.39 -2.25 1.23
N THR A 205 10.36 -2.01 0.42
CA THR A 205 10.06 -2.80 -0.76
C THR A 205 10.20 -1.91 -1.98
N PHE A 206 10.92 -2.40 -2.96
CA PHE A 206 11.25 -1.65 -4.16
C PHE A 206 10.97 -2.50 -5.41
N THR A 207 10.23 -1.92 -6.33
CA THR A 207 10.05 -2.45 -7.69
C THR A 207 10.29 -1.32 -8.69
N GLY A 208 11.18 -1.54 -9.66
CA GLY A 208 11.52 -0.52 -10.67
C GLY A 208 12.74 -0.87 -11.46
#